data_5e3d84f15c3b3bda322bd95b90ba2364
#
_entry.id   5e3d84f15c3b3bda322bd95b90ba2364
#
_cell.length_a   1.000
_cell.length_b   1.000
_cell.length_c   1.000
_cell.angle_alpha   90.00
_cell.angle_beta   90.00
_cell.angle_gamma   90.00
#
_symmetry.space_group_name_H-M   'P 1'
#
loop_
_entity.id
_entity.type
_entity.pdbx_description
1 polymer ?
#
loop_
_entity_poly.entity_id
_entity_poly.type
_entity_poly.pdbx_seq_one_letter_code
_entity_poly.pdbx_strand_id
1 'polypeptide(L)'
;MTVFKGYMRIMKKNTGLILLYLGIFFGVTMALQAAAGKETYTSYESEKIKIGVVDKDNGPLAEGLVKWLEGTHHVTMLEDDREKLQEELFYRNVEYIVVIPENFYESCMVNGESISVTKVPGSYSAYYVDQQLESCLNTMRTYLEAGFSRKEAAAAILDEKRGEVTMLDTDENNGTSGWLYYFRYIPYLFLALLCYVMGYVLMAFKKDDIPKRMQASAISARRQSLEGLLAMFVMGGGLWGIGMAGAILMYGKTFLSSENFGYYVLNTLVMMAVALSLSYLIGLFVKNSNMLSGIANILSLGMCFLCGVFVPMNIMDRNVLRVSQFLPVYWYVEAVRRIDAMAEDSMSAVNVLPDFGMQILFAV
;
A
#
# COMPACT_ATOMS: atom_id res chain seq x y z
N MET A 1 36.02 -5.02 27.10
CA MET A 1 34.86 -5.29 26.26
C MET A 1 35.26 -6.04 24.99
N THR A 2 35.51 -7.35 25.10
CA THR A 2 36.01 -8.19 24.00
C THR A 2 34.85 -8.67 23.12
N VAL A 3 33.73 -9.08 23.73
CA VAL A 3 32.52 -9.53 23.03
C VAL A 3 31.91 -8.39 22.25
N PHE A 4 31.69 -7.24 22.89
CA PHE A 4 31.19 -6.02 22.25
C PHE A 4 32.00 -5.63 21.00
N LYS A 5 33.32 -5.60 21.11
CA LYS A 5 34.21 -5.29 19.96
C LYS A 5 34.09 -6.33 18.86
N GLY A 6 33.87 -7.60 19.20
CA GLY A 6 33.60 -8.68 18.24
C GLY A 6 32.33 -8.43 17.43
N TYR A 7 31.21 -8.11 18.10
CA TYR A 7 29.95 -7.75 17.47
C TYR A 7 30.10 -6.57 16.48
N MET A 8 30.72 -5.48 16.94
CA MET A 8 30.95 -4.29 16.10
C MET A 8 31.85 -4.56 14.89
N ARG A 9 32.85 -5.45 15.02
CA ARG A 9 33.73 -5.84 13.91
C ARG A 9 32.99 -6.64 12.85
N ILE A 10 32.11 -7.57 13.27
CA ILE A 10 31.29 -8.36 12.33
C ILE A 10 30.26 -7.45 11.62
N MET A 11 29.65 -6.53 12.36
CA MET A 11 28.74 -5.52 11.77
C MET A 11 29.47 -4.69 10.70
N LYS A 12 30.66 -4.17 11.01
CA LYS A 12 31.45 -3.42 10.03
C LYS A 12 31.81 -4.25 8.79
N LYS A 13 32.01 -5.55 8.91
CA LYS A 13 32.25 -6.43 7.76
C LYS A 13 31.04 -6.57 6.85
N ASN A 14 29.83 -6.36 7.39
CA ASN A 14 28.56 -6.44 6.67
C ASN A 14 27.98 -5.06 6.28
N THR A 15 28.80 -3.99 6.28
CA THR A 15 28.34 -2.63 5.95
C THR A 15 27.72 -2.53 4.56
N GLY A 16 28.21 -3.28 3.57
CA GLY A 16 27.65 -3.30 2.23
C GLY A 16 26.19 -3.76 2.21
N LEU A 17 25.85 -4.79 3.00
CA LEU A 17 24.48 -5.27 3.15
C LEU A 17 23.62 -4.22 3.87
N ILE A 18 24.14 -3.56 4.90
CA ILE A 18 23.45 -2.48 5.61
C ILE A 18 23.11 -1.34 4.65
N LEU A 19 24.10 -0.89 3.86
CA LEU A 19 23.87 0.18 2.87
C LEU A 19 22.87 -0.21 1.79
N LEU A 20 22.88 -1.48 1.35
CA LEU A 20 21.91 -1.97 0.37
C LEU A 20 20.47 -1.88 0.90
N TYR A 21 20.21 -2.38 2.10
CA TYR A 21 18.85 -2.32 2.68
C TYR A 21 18.41 -0.89 3.01
N LEU A 22 19.32 -0.03 3.47
CA LEU A 22 19.04 1.40 3.65
C LEU A 22 18.70 2.06 2.31
N GLY A 23 19.46 1.75 1.25
CA GLY A 23 19.20 2.26 -0.10
C GLY A 23 17.83 1.82 -0.62
N ILE A 24 17.44 0.56 -0.43
CA ILE A 24 16.11 0.05 -0.78
C ILE A 24 15.04 0.80 0.02
N PHE A 25 15.21 0.92 1.34
CA PHE A 25 14.24 1.59 2.21
C PHE A 25 14.00 3.04 1.79
N PHE A 26 15.06 3.84 1.66
CA PHE A 26 14.93 5.25 1.25
C PHE A 26 14.42 5.38 -0.18
N GLY A 27 14.89 4.52 -1.11
CA GLY A 27 14.43 4.53 -2.49
C GLY A 27 12.93 4.24 -2.62
N VAL A 28 12.43 3.21 -1.93
CA VAL A 28 11.01 2.86 -1.93
C VAL A 28 10.16 3.95 -1.27
N THR A 29 10.58 4.48 -0.11
CA THR A 29 9.82 5.53 0.58
C THR A 29 9.75 6.82 -0.24
N MET A 30 10.85 7.21 -0.91
CA MET A 30 10.85 8.36 -1.83
C MET A 30 9.97 8.14 -3.06
N ALA A 31 10.00 6.94 -3.65
CA ALA A 31 9.16 6.59 -4.79
C ALA A 31 7.67 6.64 -4.44
N LEU A 32 7.29 6.12 -3.27
CA LEU A 32 5.91 6.15 -2.80
C LEU A 32 5.44 7.59 -2.49
N GLN A 33 6.30 8.40 -1.89
CA GLN A 33 5.99 9.79 -1.64
C GLN A 33 5.83 10.57 -2.96
N ALA A 34 6.69 10.31 -3.95
CA ALA A 34 6.57 10.92 -5.27
C ALA A 34 5.31 10.45 -6.03
N ALA A 35 4.85 9.21 -5.81
CA ALA A 35 3.61 8.70 -6.35
C ALA A 35 2.39 9.35 -5.65
N ALA A 36 2.39 9.38 -4.33
CA ALA A 36 1.33 10.01 -3.53
C ALA A 36 1.22 11.53 -3.78
N GLY A 37 2.35 12.22 -3.96
CA GLY A 37 2.37 13.67 -4.26
C GLY A 37 1.90 14.05 -5.66
N LYS A 38 1.74 13.08 -6.58
CA LYS A 38 1.18 13.31 -7.91
C LYS A 38 -0.35 13.23 -7.94
N GLU A 39 -0.97 12.74 -6.89
CA GLU A 39 -2.43 12.67 -6.75
C GLU A 39 -3.03 13.93 -6.12
N THR A 40 -2.40 15.10 -6.28
CA THR A 40 -3.08 16.37 -6.03
C THR A 40 -4.07 16.59 -7.18
N TYR A 41 -5.21 15.93 -7.10
CA TYR A 41 -6.34 16.15 -8.01
C TYR A 41 -6.92 17.53 -7.74
N THR A 42 -6.36 18.55 -8.37
CA THR A 42 -6.97 19.89 -8.44
C THR A 42 -8.18 19.92 -9.37
N SER A 43 -8.33 18.92 -10.22
CA SER A 43 -9.52 18.65 -11.01
C SER A 43 -9.71 17.14 -11.13
N TYR A 44 -10.93 16.67 -10.93
CA TYR A 44 -11.31 15.30 -11.25
C TYR A 44 -11.35 15.16 -12.78
N GLU A 45 -10.31 14.61 -13.37
CA GLU A 45 -10.37 14.12 -14.75
C GLU A 45 -10.80 12.65 -14.70
N SER A 46 -11.96 12.34 -15.28
CA SER A 46 -12.43 10.97 -15.38
C SER A 46 -11.46 10.17 -16.26
N GLU A 47 -10.95 9.05 -15.72
CA GLU A 47 -10.05 8.17 -16.45
C GLU A 47 -10.77 7.65 -17.71
N LYS A 48 -10.17 7.87 -18.89
CA LYS A 48 -10.68 7.38 -20.15
C LYS A 48 -10.40 5.89 -20.30
N ILE A 49 -11.46 5.09 -20.27
CA ILE A 49 -11.40 3.63 -20.37
C ILE A 49 -11.55 3.22 -21.83
N LYS A 50 -10.93 2.11 -22.22
CA LYS A 50 -11.07 1.53 -23.56
C LYS A 50 -12.37 0.74 -23.65
N ILE A 51 -13.32 1.23 -24.44
CA ILE A 51 -14.66 0.64 -24.61
C ILE A 51 -14.83 0.15 -26.04
N GLY A 52 -15.22 -1.12 -26.19
CA GLY A 52 -15.72 -1.67 -27.44
C GLY A 52 -17.22 -1.41 -27.59
N VAL A 53 -17.65 -0.98 -28.75
CA VAL A 53 -19.08 -0.79 -29.04
C VAL A 53 -19.47 -1.61 -30.27
N VAL A 54 -20.52 -2.40 -30.11
CA VAL A 54 -21.22 -3.11 -31.19
C VAL A 54 -22.58 -2.44 -31.36
N ASP A 55 -22.76 -1.70 -32.46
CA ASP A 55 -24.03 -1.05 -32.77
C ASP A 55 -24.83 -1.86 -33.81
N LYS A 56 -26.00 -2.37 -33.40
CA LYS A 56 -26.92 -3.13 -34.28
C LYS A 56 -28.12 -2.29 -34.72
N ASP A 57 -28.34 -1.12 -34.11
CA ASP A 57 -29.52 -0.28 -34.38
C ASP A 57 -29.26 0.75 -35.48
N ASN A 58 -28.07 1.35 -35.50
CA ASN A 58 -27.69 2.43 -36.42
C ASN A 58 -28.67 3.61 -36.43
N GLY A 59 -29.48 3.77 -35.39
CA GLY A 59 -30.46 4.82 -35.26
C GLY A 59 -29.91 6.11 -34.61
N PRO A 60 -30.68 7.23 -34.65
CA PRO A 60 -30.18 8.52 -34.12
C PRO A 60 -29.82 8.49 -32.64
N LEU A 61 -30.53 7.66 -31.83
CA LEU A 61 -30.23 7.52 -30.40
C LEU A 61 -28.97 6.68 -30.16
N ALA A 62 -28.79 5.61 -30.97
CA ALA A 62 -27.58 4.79 -30.92
C ALA A 62 -26.33 5.60 -31.30
N GLU A 63 -26.40 6.37 -32.41
CA GLU A 63 -25.33 7.31 -32.79
C GLU A 63 -25.06 8.35 -31.70
N GLY A 64 -26.08 8.87 -31.03
CA GLY A 64 -25.93 9.80 -29.92
C GLY A 64 -25.20 9.18 -28.75
N LEU A 65 -25.53 7.94 -28.38
CA LEU A 65 -24.86 7.19 -27.32
C LEU A 65 -23.37 6.91 -27.66
N VAL A 66 -23.11 6.50 -28.90
CA VAL A 66 -21.74 6.26 -29.37
C VAL A 66 -20.89 7.54 -29.25
N LYS A 67 -21.38 8.66 -29.77
CA LYS A 67 -20.73 9.97 -29.69
C LYS A 67 -20.50 10.43 -28.26
N TRP A 68 -21.46 10.18 -27.38
CA TRP A 68 -21.31 10.49 -25.96
C TRP A 68 -20.22 9.65 -25.30
N LEU A 69 -20.14 8.35 -25.62
CA LEU A 69 -19.07 7.47 -25.16
C LEU A 69 -17.70 7.91 -25.71
N GLU A 70 -17.60 8.30 -27.00
CA GLU A 70 -16.36 8.83 -27.60
C GLU A 70 -15.87 10.10 -26.91
N GLY A 71 -16.77 10.95 -26.48
CA GLY A 71 -16.44 12.15 -25.73
C GLY A 71 -15.90 11.85 -24.33
N THR A 72 -16.23 10.69 -23.76
CA THR A 72 -15.94 10.32 -22.37
C THR A 72 -14.81 9.31 -22.26
N HIS A 73 -14.72 8.40 -23.23
CA HIS A 73 -13.83 7.24 -23.23
C HIS A 73 -13.11 7.05 -24.56
N HIS A 74 -12.23 6.06 -24.63
CA HIS A 74 -11.61 5.62 -25.90
C HIS A 74 -12.49 4.53 -26.52
N VAL A 75 -13.29 4.89 -27.51
CA VAL A 75 -14.21 3.97 -28.17
C VAL A 75 -13.57 3.30 -29.37
N THR A 76 -13.80 1.98 -29.52
CA THR A 76 -13.46 1.18 -30.68
C THR A 76 -14.71 0.46 -31.17
N MET A 77 -15.11 0.70 -32.41
CA MET A 77 -16.23 -0.04 -33.00
C MET A 77 -15.80 -1.48 -33.28
N LEU A 78 -16.60 -2.44 -32.84
CA LEU A 78 -16.36 -3.87 -32.97
C LEU A 78 -17.45 -4.55 -33.77
N GLU A 79 -17.09 -5.62 -34.48
CA GLU A 79 -18.03 -6.49 -35.17
C GLU A 79 -18.74 -7.41 -34.15
N ASP A 80 -20.00 -7.79 -34.44
CA ASP A 80 -20.77 -8.73 -33.62
C ASP A 80 -20.29 -10.19 -33.83
N ASP A 81 -19.06 -10.45 -33.43
CA ASP A 81 -18.43 -11.78 -33.48
C ASP A 81 -18.00 -12.16 -32.06
N ARG A 82 -18.64 -13.18 -31.50
CA ARG A 82 -18.40 -13.59 -30.12
C ARG A 82 -16.95 -13.98 -29.83
N GLU A 83 -16.26 -14.60 -30.78
CA GLU A 83 -14.87 -15.03 -30.60
C GLU A 83 -13.95 -13.79 -30.56
N LYS A 84 -14.14 -12.87 -31.50
CA LYS A 84 -13.38 -11.60 -31.53
C LYS A 84 -13.63 -10.74 -30.29
N LEU A 85 -14.87 -10.63 -29.85
CA LEU A 85 -15.22 -9.87 -28.63
C LEU A 85 -14.56 -10.47 -27.38
N GLN A 86 -14.47 -11.79 -27.29
CA GLN A 86 -13.77 -12.47 -26.19
C GLN A 86 -12.25 -12.23 -26.27
N GLU A 87 -11.66 -12.26 -27.45
CA GLU A 87 -10.24 -11.98 -27.66
C GLU A 87 -9.89 -10.54 -27.25
N GLU A 88 -10.69 -9.54 -27.67
CA GLU A 88 -10.47 -8.14 -27.33
C GLU A 88 -10.49 -7.90 -25.82
N LEU A 89 -11.39 -8.54 -25.09
CA LEU A 89 -11.42 -8.49 -23.61
C LEU A 89 -10.28 -9.27 -22.98
N PHE A 90 -9.93 -10.45 -23.52
CA PHE A 90 -8.88 -11.30 -22.97
C PHE A 90 -7.50 -10.65 -23.06
N TYR A 91 -7.18 -10.04 -24.22
CA TYR A 91 -5.93 -9.32 -24.42
C TYR A 91 -5.95 -7.89 -23.85
N ARG A 92 -7.05 -7.47 -23.20
CA ARG A 92 -7.25 -6.13 -22.64
C ARG A 92 -7.05 -5.01 -23.68
N ASN A 93 -7.38 -5.26 -24.92
CA ASN A 93 -7.46 -4.22 -25.94
C ASN A 93 -8.63 -3.30 -25.60
N VAL A 94 -9.76 -3.87 -25.11
CA VAL A 94 -10.88 -3.16 -24.47
C VAL A 94 -11.14 -3.76 -23.07
N GLU A 95 -11.65 -2.92 -22.15
CA GLU A 95 -11.99 -3.33 -20.79
C GLU A 95 -13.49 -3.51 -20.59
N TYR A 96 -14.28 -2.94 -21.48
CA TYR A 96 -15.72 -2.91 -21.43
C TYR A 96 -16.30 -2.97 -22.84
N ILE A 97 -17.33 -3.78 -23.07
CA ILE A 97 -18.01 -3.89 -24.34
C ILE A 97 -19.49 -3.57 -24.14
N VAL A 98 -20.02 -2.65 -24.94
CA VAL A 98 -21.43 -2.29 -25.01
C VAL A 98 -22.02 -2.86 -26.30
N VAL A 99 -23.10 -3.60 -26.21
CA VAL A 99 -23.83 -4.10 -27.37
C VAL A 99 -25.17 -3.38 -27.43
N ILE A 100 -25.33 -2.46 -28.39
CA ILE A 100 -26.58 -1.74 -28.65
C ILE A 100 -27.49 -2.68 -29.43
N PRO A 101 -28.67 -3.05 -28.91
CA PRO A 101 -29.57 -4.00 -29.58
C PRO A 101 -30.24 -3.39 -30.80
N GLU A 102 -30.71 -4.24 -31.73
CA GLU A 102 -31.66 -3.86 -32.75
C GLU A 102 -32.92 -3.28 -32.10
N ASN A 103 -33.50 -2.24 -32.66
CA ASN A 103 -34.63 -1.52 -32.05
C ASN A 103 -34.31 -0.91 -30.67
N PHE A 104 -33.15 -0.29 -30.54
CA PHE A 104 -32.67 0.32 -29.30
C PHE A 104 -33.70 1.23 -28.62
N TYR A 105 -34.48 2.00 -29.42
CA TYR A 105 -35.53 2.86 -28.89
C TYR A 105 -36.62 2.07 -28.17
N GLU A 106 -37.17 1.02 -28.78
CA GLU A 106 -38.25 0.26 -28.18
C GLU A 106 -37.80 -0.58 -27.01
N SER A 107 -36.65 -1.27 -27.13
CA SER A 107 -36.12 -2.14 -26.09
C SER A 107 -35.68 -1.34 -24.86
N CYS A 108 -34.80 -0.36 -25.04
CA CYS A 108 -34.14 0.30 -23.91
C CYS A 108 -34.87 1.56 -23.44
N MET A 109 -35.51 2.32 -24.34
CA MET A 109 -36.17 3.58 -23.96
C MET A 109 -37.63 3.38 -23.55
N VAL A 110 -38.43 2.56 -24.27
CA VAL A 110 -39.84 2.34 -23.98
C VAL A 110 -40.02 1.20 -22.97
N ASN A 111 -39.44 0.04 -23.23
CA ASN A 111 -39.60 -1.16 -22.38
C ASN A 111 -38.70 -1.14 -21.14
N GLY A 112 -37.69 -0.25 -21.07
CA GLY A 112 -36.80 -0.14 -19.94
C GLY A 112 -35.80 -1.29 -19.81
N GLU A 113 -35.54 -2.03 -20.90
CA GLU A 113 -34.55 -3.10 -20.90
C GLU A 113 -33.13 -2.54 -20.72
N SER A 114 -32.30 -3.27 -20.03
CA SER A 114 -30.88 -2.91 -19.84
C SER A 114 -30.10 -3.22 -21.11
N ILE A 115 -29.15 -2.34 -21.46
CA ILE A 115 -28.17 -2.62 -22.52
C ILE A 115 -27.32 -3.82 -22.13
N SER A 116 -27.06 -4.69 -23.09
CA SER A 116 -26.16 -5.83 -22.87
C SER A 116 -24.71 -5.36 -22.81
N VAL A 117 -24.04 -5.68 -21.70
CA VAL A 117 -22.64 -5.30 -21.46
C VAL A 117 -21.79 -6.51 -21.11
N THR A 118 -20.55 -6.51 -21.57
CA THR A 118 -19.55 -7.50 -21.17
C THR A 118 -18.32 -6.78 -20.65
N LYS A 119 -17.84 -7.16 -19.48
CA LYS A 119 -16.76 -6.47 -18.78
C LYS A 119 -15.76 -7.42 -18.18
N VAL A 120 -14.52 -6.92 -17.93
CA VAL A 120 -13.50 -7.69 -17.22
C VAL A 120 -13.96 -7.89 -15.76
N PRO A 121 -14.01 -9.14 -15.25
CA PRO A 121 -14.42 -9.42 -13.88
C PRO A 121 -13.51 -8.72 -12.86
N GLY A 122 -14.12 -8.04 -11.87
CA GLY A 122 -13.38 -7.37 -10.79
C GLY A 122 -12.74 -6.02 -11.16
N SER A 123 -13.02 -5.47 -12.35
CA SER A 123 -12.56 -4.13 -12.73
C SER A 123 -13.44 -3.06 -12.09
N TYR A 124 -12.83 -2.18 -11.27
CA TYR A 124 -13.51 -1.00 -10.71
C TYR A 124 -13.90 0.02 -11.79
N SER A 125 -13.04 0.18 -12.80
CA SER A 125 -13.30 1.04 -13.95
C SER A 125 -14.56 0.63 -14.72
N ALA A 126 -14.80 -0.67 -14.85
CA ALA A 126 -16.01 -1.19 -15.50
C ALA A 126 -17.31 -0.84 -14.75
N TYR A 127 -17.31 -0.85 -13.41
CA TYR A 127 -18.47 -0.43 -12.62
C TYR A 127 -18.76 1.07 -12.76
N TYR A 128 -17.71 1.87 -12.91
CA TYR A 128 -17.87 3.30 -13.17
C TYR A 128 -18.55 3.55 -14.52
N VAL A 129 -18.17 2.82 -15.57
CA VAL A 129 -18.82 2.88 -16.88
C VAL A 129 -20.29 2.44 -16.81
N ASP A 130 -20.62 1.39 -16.03
CA ASP A 130 -22.01 0.98 -15.80
C ASP A 130 -22.87 2.14 -15.29
N GLN A 131 -22.41 2.85 -14.27
CA GLN A 131 -23.13 3.98 -13.69
C GLN A 131 -23.29 5.14 -14.67
N GLN A 132 -22.25 5.45 -15.42
CA GLN A 132 -22.30 6.50 -16.43
C GLN A 132 -23.25 6.15 -17.57
N LEU A 133 -23.23 4.91 -18.05
CA LEU A 133 -24.10 4.41 -19.10
C LEU A 133 -25.56 4.46 -18.64
N GLU A 134 -25.84 3.99 -17.43
CA GLU A 134 -27.18 4.01 -16.86
C GLU A 134 -27.72 5.45 -16.67
N SER A 135 -26.87 6.36 -16.21
CA SER A 135 -27.20 7.78 -16.11
C SER A 135 -27.52 8.39 -17.47
N CYS A 136 -26.70 8.10 -18.48
CA CYS A 136 -26.93 8.57 -19.84
C CYS A 136 -28.26 8.04 -20.41
N LEU A 137 -28.56 6.75 -20.23
CA LEU A 137 -29.82 6.15 -20.68
C LEU A 137 -31.02 6.75 -19.96
N ASN A 138 -30.94 7.00 -18.67
CA ASN A 138 -32.01 7.63 -17.90
C ASN A 138 -32.23 9.09 -18.35
N THR A 139 -31.15 9.82 -18.64
CA THR A 139 -31.27 11.18 -19.21
C THR A 139 -31.94 11.15 -20.57
N MET A 140 -31.57 10.23 -21.47
CA MET A 140 -32.26 10.06 -22.75
C MET A 140 -33.76 9.78 -22.59
N ARG A 141 -34.13 8.88 -21.66
CA ARG A 141 -35.53 8.57 -21.36
C ARG A 141 -36.29 9.81 -20.90
N THR A 142 -35.69 10.58 -19.99
CA THR A 142 -36.28 11.81 -19.47
C THR A 142 -36.60 12.83 -20.59
N TYR A 143 -35.67 13.02 -21.53
CA TYR A 143 -35.88 13.91 -22.66
C TYR A 143 -37.00 13.39 -23.58
N LEU A 144 -37.07 12.09 -23.85
CA LEU A 144 -38.10 11.48 -24.67
C LEU A 144 -39.47 11.57 -24.00
N GLU A 145 -39.58 11.36 -22.70
CA GLU A 145 -40.80 11.52 -21.90
C GLU A 145 -41.26 12.99 -21.86
N ALA A 146 -40.32 13.93 -21.88
CA ALA A 146 -40.62 15.36 -21.98
C ALA A 146 -41.08 15.80 -23.37
N GLY A 147 -41.18 14.88 -24.35
CA GLY A 147 -41.71 15.13 -25.69
C GLY A 147 -40.68 15.54 -26.73
N PHE A 148 -39.37 15.43 -26.45
CA PHE A 148 -38.35 15.68 -27.45
C PHE A 148 -38.30 14.57 -28.49
N SER A 149 -38.01 14.92 -29.74
CA SER A 149 -37.78 13.93 -30.79
C SER A 149 -36.51 13.10 -30.51
N ARG A 150 -36.36 11.91 -31.11
CA ARG A 150 -35.17 11.04 -30.96
C ARG A 150 -33.87 11.74 -31.29
N LYS A 151 -33.86 12.63 -32.32
CA LYS A 151 -32.68 13.43 -32.69
C LYS A 151 -32.36 14.51 -31.67
N GLU A 152 -33.38 15.18 -31.15
CA GLU A 152 -33.19 16.21 -30.12
C GLU A 152 -32.71 15.63 -28.80
N ALA A 153 -33.27 14.48 -28.38
CA ALA A 153 -32.79 13.77 -27.19
C ALA A 153 -31.34 13.32 -27.32
N ALA A 154 -30.95 12.79 -28.50
CA ALA A 154 -29.56 12.44 -28.79
C ALA A 154 -28.62 13.66 -28.82
N ALA A 155 -29.07 14.82 -29.27
CA ALA A 155 -28.28 16.05 -29.27
C ALA A 155 -28.17 16.63 -27.83
N ALA A 156 -29.23 16.55 -27.04
CA ALA A 156 -29.28 17.10 -25.69
C ALA A 156 -28.25 16.44 -24.74
N ILE A 157 -28.04 15.13 -24.86
CA ILE A 157 -27.03 14.43 -24.03
C ILE A 157 -25.57 14.84 -24.39
N LEU A 158 -25.34 15.28 -25.63
CA LEU A 158 -24.02 15.75 -26.06
C LEU A 158 -23.73 17.19 -25.58
N ASP A 159 -24.80 18.00 -25.38
CA ASP A 159 -24.70 19.38 -24.91
C ASP A 159 -24.77 19.49 -23.38
N GLU A 160 -24.93 18.37 -22.69
CA GLU A 160 -24.95 18.34 -21.23
C GLU A 160 -23.59 18.83 -20.69
N LYS A 161 -23.62 20.03 -20.11
CA LYS A 161 -22.44 20.60 -19.47
C LYS A 161 -22.04 19.66 -18.33
N ARG A 162 -20.95 18.98 -18.52
CA ARG A 162 -20.31 18.22 -17.42
C ARG A 162 -20.10 19.18 -16.28
N GLY A 163 -20.72 18.91 -15.14
CA GLY A 163 -20.47 19.69 -13.95
C GLY A 163 -18.98 19.72 -13.70
N GLU A 164 -18.40 20.90 -13.65
CA GLU A 164 -17.03 21.08 -13.24
C GLU A 164 -16.96 20.72 -11.75
N VAL A 165 -16.54 19.48 -11.46
CA VAL A 165 -16.32 19.05 -10.08
C VAL A 165 -15.01 19.65 -9.64
N THR A 166 -15.08 20.84 -9.04
CA THR A 166 -13.95 21.35 -8.28
C THR A 166 -13.91 20.54 -6.99
N MET A 167 -12.92 19.66 -6.85
CA MET A 167 -12.63 19.12 -5.54
C MET A 167 -12.33 20.31 -4.63
N LEU A 168 -13.07 20.42 -3.53
CA LEU A 168 -12.69 21.35 -2.49
C LEU A 168 -11.25 20.97 -2.10
N ASP A 169 -10.30 21.83 -2.43
CA ASP A 169 -8.98 21.81 -1.82
C ASP A 169 -9.24 22.00 -0.32
N THR A 170 -9.45 20.92 0.38
CA THR A 170 -9.13 20.91 1.77
C THR A 170 -7.63 21.08 1.79
N ASP A 171 -7.14 22.27 2.17
CA ASP A 171 -5.72 22.64 2.35
C ASP A 171 -4.99 21.70 3.35
N GLU A 172 -5.62 20.68 3.77
CA GLU A 172 -5.17 19.56 4.55
C GLU A 172 -5.16 18.33 3.63
N ASN A 173 -3.99 18.01 3.11
CA ASN A 173 -3.62 16.73 2.46
C ASN A 173 -4.51 15.56 2.87
N ASN A 174 -5.70 15.33 2.31
CA ASN A 174 -6.61 14.19 2.61
C ASN A 174 -6.47 13.59 4.03
N GLY A 175 -6.16 14.41 5.04
CA GLY A 175 -5.95 14.00 6.43
C GLY A 175 -4.77 13.08 6.69
N THR A 176 -3.99 12.67 5.71
CA THR A 176 -2.83 11.79 5.90
C THR A 176 -1.53 12.59 5.92
N SER A 177 -0.75 12.43 6.98
CA SER A 177 0.56 13.08 7.09
C SER A 177 1.50 12.61 5.97
N GLY A 178 2.25 13.53 5.35
CA GLY A 178 3.21 13.19 4.31
C GLY A 178 4.25 12.13 4.72
N TRP A 179 4.45 11.92 6.03
CA TRP A 179 5.35 10.92 6.61
C TRP A 179 4.68 9.57 6.97
N LEU A 180 3.36 9.42 6.80
CA LEU A 180 2.64 8.17 7.12
C LEU A 180 3.29 6.94 6.47
N TYR A 181 3.53 7.01 5.17
CA TYR A 181 4.15 5.91 4.41
C TYR A 181 5.56 5.60 4.90
N TYR A 182 6.35 6.61 5.23
CA TYR A 182 7.70 6.44 5.76
C TYR A 182 7.69 5.61 7.05
N PHE A 183 6.89 6.02 8.04
CA PHE A 183 6.78 5.32 9.30
C PHE A 183 6.16 3.94 9.15
N ARG A 184 5.19 3.76 8.26
CA ARG A 184 4.60 2.46 7.96
C ARG A 184 5.63 1.44 7.43
N TYR A 185 6.66 1.88 6.71
CA TYR A 185 7.71 1.03 6.15
C TYR A 185 8.87 0.72 7.11
N ILE A 186 9.02 1.40 8.22
CA ILE A 186 10.10 1.18 9.21
C ILE A 186 10.21 -0.27 9.70
N PRO A 187 9.13 -1.04 9.96
CA PRO A 187 9.24 -2.44 10.37
C PRO A 187 10.03 -3.29 9.40
N TYR A 188 9.88 -3.08 8.10
CA TYR A 188 10.65 -3.80 7.09
C TYR A 188 12.15 -3.54 7.25
N LEU A 189 12.55 -2.27 7.42
CA LEU A 189 13.94 -1.90 7.64
C LEU A 189 14.51 -2.60 8.87
N PHE A 190 13.82 -2.55 10.00
CA PHE A 190 14.28 -3.13 11.25
C PHE A 190 14.35 -4.66 11.18
N LEU A 191 13.28 -5.32 10.74
CA LEU A 191 13.23 -6.77 10.66
C LEU A 191 14.27 -7.31 9.68
N ALA A 192 14.32 -6.80 8.46
CA ALA A 192 15.26 -7.27 7.46
C ALA A 192 16.70 -7.08 7.94
N LEU A 193 17.08 -5.85 8.30
CA LEU A 193 18.45 -5.51 8.64
C LEU A 193 18.93 -6.18 9.93
N LEU A 194 18.14 -6.10 11.00
CA LEU A 194 18.52 -6.68 12.28
C LEU A 194 18.56 -8.21 12.21
N CYS A 195 17.63 -8.87 11.51
CA CYS A 195 17.69 -10.32 11.33
C CYS A 195 18.97 -10.75 10.63
N TYR A 196 19.35 -10.07 9.56
CA TYR A 196 20.60 -10.40 8.85
C TYR A 196 21.83 -10.12 9.70
N VAL A 197 21.96 -8.90 10.24
CA VAL A 197 23.16 -8.49 10.99
C VAL A 197 23.33 -9.34 12.25
N MET A 198 22.25 -9.52 13.03
CA MET A 198 22.29 -10.34 14.24
C MET A 198 22.50 -11.81 13.93
N GLY A 199 21.87 -12.32 12.88
CA GLY A 199 22.07 -13.68 12.42
C GLY A 199 23.54 -13.96 12.08
N TYR A 200 24.20 -13.09 11.32
CA TYR A 200 25.63 -13.23 11.01
C TYR A 200 26.50 -13.12 12.26
N VAL A 201 26.19 -12.20 13.18
CA VAL A 201 26.93 -12.05 14.44
C VAL A 201 26.82 -13.34 15.26
N LEU A 202 25.61 -13.83 15.52
CA LEU A 202 25.37 -15.01 16.36
C LEU A 202 25.92 -16.29 15.71
N MET A 203 25.79 -16.44 14.37
CA MET A 203 26.45 -17.55 13.66
C MET A 203 27.98 -17.51 13.84
N ALA A 204 28.61 -16.35 13.72
CA ALA A 204 30.05 -16.23 13.89
C ALA A 204 30.49 -16.61 15.31
N PHE A 205 29.72 -16.22 16.33
CA PHE A 205 30.01 -16.58 17.72
C PHE A 205 29.76 -18.06 18.06
N LYS A 206 28.96 -18.78 17.24
CA LYS A 206 28.70 -20.21 17.39
C LYS A 206 29.71 -21.09 16.62
N LYS A 207 30.53 -20.47 15.76
CA LYS A 207 31.41 -21.21 14.84
C LYS A 207 32.66 -21.74 15.55
N ASP A 208 33.02 -22.96 15.17
CA ASP A 208 34.28 -23.64 15.54
C ASP A 208 34.54 -23.67 17.07
N ASP A 209 35.75 -23.30 17.51
CA ASP A 209 36.17 -23.28 18.90
C ASP A 209 35.86 -21.97 19.65
N ILE A 210 35.15 -21.02 19.03
CA ILE A 210 34.83 -19.73 19.67
C ILE A 210 34.05 -19.94 20.97
N PRO A 211 33.00 -20.76 21.03
CA PRO A 211 32.24 -21.01 22.26
C PRO A 211 33.14 -21.59 23.37
N LYS A 212 34.02 -22.55 23.03
CA LYS A 212 34.95 -23.17 23.99
C LYS A 212 35.93 -22.15 24.54
N ARG A 213 36.49 -21.28 23.68
CA ARG A 213 37.39 -20.20 24.10
C ARG A 213 36.67 -19.16 24.95
N MET A 214 35.42 -18.87 24.68
CA MET A 214 34.60 -17.98 25.50
C MET A 214 34.35 -18.57 26.89
N GLN A 215 34.06 -19.87 26.99
CA GLN A 215 33.89 -20.58 28.26
C GLN A 215 35.21 -20.66 29.07
N ALA A 216 36.34 -20.87 28.40
CA ALA A 216 37.66 -20.94 29.03
C ALA A 216 38.26 -19.55 29.37
N SER A 217 37.56 -18.46 28.97
CA SER A 217 38.06 -17.11 29.21
C SER A 217 37.88 -16.67 30.68
N ALA A 218 38.75 -15.78 31.15
CA ALA A 218 38.64 -15.17 32.47
C ALA A 218 37.42 -14.25 32.65
N ILE A 219 36.63 -14.04 31.58
CA ILE A 219 35.45 -13.17 31.58
C ILE A 219 34.21 -13.99 31.98
N SER A 220 33.52 -13.59 33.03
CA SER A 220 32.32 -14.29 33.47
C SER A 220 31.22 -14.31 32.38
N ALA A 221 30.42 -15.40 32.34
CA ALA A 221 29.32 -15.54 31.39
C ALA A 221 28.30 -14.37 31.45
N ARG A 222 28.00 -13.86 32.63
CA ARG A 222 27.14 -12.68 32.83
C ARG A 222 27.67 -11.45 32.09
N ARG A 223 29.01 -11.20 32.22
CA ARG A 223 29.63 -10.05 31.54
C ARG A 223 29.62 -10.24 30.02
N GLN A 224 29.85 -11.47 29.53
CA GLN A 224 29.77 -11.77 28.09
C GLN A 224 28.36 -11.50 27.55
N SER A 225 27.32 -11.94 28.27
CA SER A 225 25.93 -11.69 27.91
C SER A 225 25.59 -10.19 27.91
N LEU A 226 26.03 -9.45 28.95
CA LEU A 226 25.81 -8.00 29.04
C LEU A 226 26.50 -7.24 27.90
N GLU A 227 27.74 -7.62 27.56
CA GLU A 227 28.48 -7.02 26.44
C GLU A 227 27.74 -7.32 25.07
N GLY A 228 27.18 -8.53 24.93
CA GLY A 228 26.38 -8.91 23.79
C GLY A 228 25.10 -8.09 23.69
N LEU A 229 24.33 -8.01 24.79
CA LEU A 229 23.10 -7.20 24.86
C LEU A 229 23.40 -5.72 24.55
N LEU A 230 24.44 -5.16 25.15
CA LEU A 230 24.83 -3.77 24.90
C LEU A 230 25.17 -3.56 23.41
N ALA A 231 25.87 -4.51 22.79
CA ALA A 231 26.17 -4.44 21.36
C ALA A 231 24.89 -4.46 20.51
N MET A 232 23.92 -5.31 20.86
CA MET A 232 22.61 -5.37 20.18
C MET A 232 21.87 -4.05 20.29
N PHE A 233 21.79 -3.46 21.49
CA PHE A 233 21.15 -2.17 21.69
C PHE A 233 21.84 -1.04 20.94
N VAL A 234 23.16 -1.02 20.88
CA VAL A 234 23.93 -0.03 20.11
C VAL A 234 23.65 -0.18 18.61
N MET A 235 23.57 -1.41 18.12
CA MET A 235 23.25 -1.67 16.70
C MET A 235 21.82 -1.28 16.36
N GLY A 236 20.84 -1.70 17.17
CA GLY A 236 19.43 -1.34 17.00
C GLY A 236 19.20 0.16 17.12
N GLY A 237 19.77 0.79 18.16
CA GLY A 237 19.70 2.23 18.38
C GLY A 237 20.37 3.05 17.26
N GLY A 238 21.50 2.55 16.73
CA GLY A 238 22.14 3.16 15.56
C GLY A 238 21.25 3.12 14.31
N LEU A 239 20.63 1.97 14.05
CA LEU A 239 19.70 1.81 12.93
C LEU A 239 18.43 2.68 13.12
N TRP A 240 17.88 2.67 14.33
CA TRP A 240 16.76 3.54 14.68
C TRP A 240 17.11 5.02 14.50
N GLY A 241 18.32 5.44 14.96
CA GLY A 241 18.79 6.81 14.77
C GLY A 241 18.93 7.21 13.30
N ILE A 242 19.41 6.30 12.44
CA ILE A 242 19.47 6.52 10.98
C ILE A 242 18.06 6.67 10.41
N GLY A 243 17.11 5.82 10.82
CA GLY A 243 15.72 5.92 10.39
C GLY A 243 15.07 7.25 10.82
N MET A 244 15.24 7.67 12.08
CA MET A 244 14.72 8.95 12.57
C MET A 244 15.41 10.15 11.91
N ALA A 245 16.73 10.10 11.72
CA ALA A 245 17.45 11.14 10.98
C ALA A 245 16.96 11.26 9.54
N GLY A 246 16.68 10.13 8.88
CA GLY A 246 16.07 10.12 7.54
C GLY A 246 14.71 10.81 7.51
N ALA A 247 13.81 10.53 8.46
CA ALA A 247 12.53 11.21 8.59
C ALA A 247 12.71 12.74 8.77
N ILE A 248 13.62 13.15 9.66
CA ILE A 248 13.90 14.57 9.90
C ILE A 248 14.49 15.24 8.66
N LEU A 249 15.36 14.56 7.92
CA LEU A 249 15.94 15.11 6.68
C LEU A 249 14.89 15.25 5.56
N MET A 250 13.96 14.30 5.45
CA MET A 250 12.92 14.31 4.40
C MET A 250 11.80 15.30 4.70
N TYR A 251 11.35 15.37 5.95
CA TYR A 251 10.13 16.14 6.32
C TYR A 251 10.44 17.40 7.14
N GLY A 252 11.64 17.55 7.62
CA GLY A 252 12.16 18.78 8.22
C GLY A 252 11.39 19.27 9.45
N LYS A 253 11.16 20.59 9.48
CA LYS A 253 10.50 21.24 10.62
C LYS A 253 9.04 20.86 10.80
N THR A 254 8.32 20.54 9.72
CA THR A 254 6.91 20.15 9.77
C THR A 254 6.71 18.89 10.61
N PHE A 255 7.55 17.89 10.43
CA PHE A 255 7.52 16.68 11.25
C PHE A 255 7.92 16.94 12.71
N LEU A 256 8.98 17.72 12.94
CA LEU A 256 9.45 18.04 14.30
C LEU A 256 8.45 18.88 15.11
N SER A 257 7.68 19.74 14.44
CA SER A 257 6.66 20.58 15.08
C SER A 257 5.30 19.90 15.21
N SER A 258 5.17 18.66 14.70
CA SER A 258 3.95 17.88 14.83
C SER A 258 3.70 17.49 16.29
N GLU A 259 2.47 17.69 16.77
CA GLU A 259 2.04 17.27 18.12
C GLU A 259 2.25 15.78 18.35
N ASN A 260 2.20 14.97 17.27
CA ASN A 260 2.31 13.53 17.29
C ASN A 260 3.76 13.01 17.19
N PHE A 261 4.77 13.89 17.08
CA PHE A 261 6.19 13.51 16.96
C PHE A 261 6.63 12.50 18.04
N GLY A 262 6.28 12.76 19.29
CA GLY A 262 6.64 11.89 20.43
C GLY A 262 6.08 10.47 20.32
N TYR A 263 4.88 10.32 19.79
CA TYR A 263 4.25 9.00 19.57
C TYR A 263 4.94 8.21 18.47
N TYR A 264 5.36 8.85 17.37
CA TYR A 264 6.17 8.20 16.32
C TYR A 264 7.51 7.73 16.85
N VAL A 265 8.20 8.56 17.65
CA VAL A 265 9.46 8.20 18.32
C VAL A 265 9.27 6.97 19.22
N LEU A 266 8.24 6.96 20.06
CA LEU A 266 7.97 5.86 20.98
C LEU A 266 7.60 4.58 20.24
N ASN A 267 6.70 4.67 19.25
CA ASN A 267 6.26 3.52 18.45
C ASN A 267 7.45 2.84 17.74
N THR A 268 8.31 3.64 17.12
CA THR A 268 9.50 3.11 16.42
C THR A 268 10.52 2.52 17.39
N LEU A 269 10.70 3.07 18.60
CA LEU A 269 11.56 2.49 19.63
C LEU A 269 11.05 1.13 20.11
N VAL A 270 9.73 1.01 20.35
CA VAL A 270 9.13 -0.26 20.75
C VAL A 270 9.28 -1.29 19.63
N MET A 271 9.02 -0.91 18.38
CA MET A 271 9.22 -1.80 17.23
C MET A 271 10.69 -2.23 17.06
N MET A 272 11.64 -1.35 17.32
CA MET A 272 13.06 -1.70 17.33
C MET A 272 13.36 -2.79 18.37
N ALA A 273 12.79 -2.67 19.58
CA ALA A 273 12.95 -3.68 20.63
C ALA A 273 12.37 -5.04 20.21
N VAL A 274 11.17 -5.04 19.61
CA VAL A 274 10.55 -6.25 19.01
C VAL A 274 11.46 -6.87 17.95
N ALA A 275 11.97 -6.06 17.03
CA ALA A 275 12.83 -6.54 15.95
C ALA A 275 14.15 -7.11 16.48
N LEU A 276 14.72 -6.52 17.55
CA LEU A 276 15.92 -7.05 18.23
C LEU A 276 15.64 -8.41 18.87
N SER A 277 14.53 -8.56 19.59
CA SER A 277 14.13 -9.82 20.22
C SER A 277 13.92 -10.93 19.20
N LEU A 278 13.18 -10.66 18.13
CA LEU A 278 12.97 -11.61 17.02
C LEU A 278 14.29 -11.97 16.34
N SER A 279 15.14 -10.98 16.07
CA SER A 279 16.45 -11.19 15.42
C SER A 279 17.38 -12.03 16.28
N TYR A 280 17.35 -11.84 17.58
CA TYR A 280 18.11 -12.65 18.54
C TYR A 280 17.61 -14.10 18.54
N LEU A 281 16.29 -14.30 18.62
CA LEU A 281 15.67 -15.61 18.57
C LEU A 281 16.05 -16.37 17.29
N ILE A 282 15.94 -15.72 16.12
CA ILE A 282 16.35 -16.30 14.83
C ILE A 282 17.83 -16.70 14.87
N GLY A 283 18.67 -15.80 15.33
CA GLY A 283 20.12 -16.04 15.41
C GLY A 283 20.48 -17.22 16.32
N LEU A 284 19.61 -17.62 17.26
CA LEU A 284 19.80 -18.84 18.06
C LEU A 284 19.59 -20.12 17.25
N PHE A 285 18.69 -20.13 16.27
CA PHE A 285 18.34 -21.33 15.51
C PHE A 285 19.10 -21.47 14.19
N VAL A 286 19.56 -20.36 13.62
CA VAL A 286 20.24 -20.35 12.31
C VAL A 286 21.59 -21.02 12.39
N LYS A 287 21.87 -21.92 11.42
CA LYS A 287 23.11 -22.69 11.30
C LYS A 287 24.00 -22.29 10.12
N ASN A 288 23.41 -21.74 9.06
CA ASN A 288 24.12 -21.33 7.85
C ASN A 288 23.47 -20.09 7.20
N SER A 289 24.20 -19.44 6.28
CA SER A 289 23.74 -18.20 5.64
C SER A 289 22.50 -18.39 4.74
N ASN A 290 22.32 -19.55 4.12
CA ASN A 290 21.12 -19.80 3.29
C ASN A 290 19.86 -19.89 4.16
N MET A 291 19.96 -20.59 5.31
CA MET A 291 18.87 -20.64 6.30
C MET A 291 18.58 -19.27 6.87
N LEU A 292 19.61 -18.45 7.13
CA LEU A 292 19.45 -17.08 7.60
C LEU A 292 18.66 -16.24 6.58
N SER A 293 19.08 -16.29 5.31
CA SER A 293 18.42 -15.54 4.24
C SER A 293 16.96 -15.96 4.06
N GLY A 294 16.68 -17.26 4.09
CA GLY A 294 15.31 -17.77 4.00
C GLY A 294 14.43 -17.28 5.14
N ILE A 295 14.87 -17.45 6.39
CA ILE A 295 14.11 -17.04 7.58
C ILE A 295 13.96 -15.51 7.64
N ALA A 296 15.02 -14.75 7.38
CA ALA A 296 14.97 -13.29 7.42
C ALA A 296 13.98 -12.75 6.38
N ASN A 297 13.96 -13.29 5.16
CA ASN A 297 13.00 -12.90 4.12
C ASN A 297 11.57 -13.29 4.48
N ILE A 298 11.32 -14.53 4.95
CA ILE A 298 9.99 -14.96 5.35
C ILE A 298 9.44 -14.07 6.46
N LEU A 299 10.24 -13.74 7.45
CA LEU A 299 9.80 -12.91 8.56
C LEU A 299 9.64 -11.46 8.17
N SER A 300 10.63 -10.85 7.49
CA SER A 300 10.53 -9.43 7.14
C SER A 300 9.48 -9.17 6.06
N LEU A 301 9.53 -9.90 4.94
CA LEU A 301 8.57 -9.72 3.85
C LEU A 301 7.19 -10.29 4.22
N GLY A 302 7.14 -11.51 4.79
CA GLY A 302 5.89 -12.17 5.16
C GLY A 302 5.08 -11.35 6.16
N MET A 303 5.71 -10.88 7.25
CA MET A 303 5.03 -10.02 8.22
C MET A 303 4.61 -8.69 7.59
N CYS A 304 5.47 -8.08 6.75
CA CYS A 304 5.15 -6.80 6.13
C CYS A 304 4.00 -6.89 5.13
N PHE A 305 3.89 -7.99 4.38
CA PHE A 305 2.73 -8.23 3.50
C PHE A 305 1.45 -8.48 4.29
N LEU A 306 1.50 -9.30 5.34
CA LEU A 306 0.32 -9.68 6.12
C LEU A 306 -0.19 -8.55 7.03
N CYS A 307 0.68 -7.65 7.47
CA CYS A 307 0.36 -6.67 8.53
C CYS A 307 0.16 -5.24 8.03
N GLY A 308 -0.04 -5.02 6.74
CA GLY A 308 -0.40 -3.69 6.26
C GLY A 308 0.76 -2.77 5.93
N VAL A 309 2.02 -3.25 5.94
CA VAL A 309 3.18 -2.42 5.58
C VAL A 309 3.20 -2.13 4.07
N PHE A 310 3.13 -3.18 3.24
CA PHE A 310 3.14 -3.06 1.78
C PHE A 310 1.76 -2.91 1.17
N VAL A 311 0.77 -3.61 1.73
CA VAL A 311 -0.61 -3.59 1.28
C VAL A 311 -1.45 -2.87 2.34
N PRO A 312 -2.21 -1.81 2.00
CA PRO A 312 -3.05 -1.12 2.97
C PRO A 312 -4.09 -2.05 3.60
N MET A 313 -4.30 -1.94 4.92
CA MET A 313 -5.21 -2.82 5.67
C MET A 313 -6.68 -2.73 5.21
N ASN A 314 -7.11 -1.59 4.66
CA ASN A 314 -8.47 -1.34 4.18
C ASN A 314 -8.87 -2.19 2.97
N ILE A 315 -7.89 -2.68 2.18
CA ILE A 315 -8.13 -3.54 1.01
C ILE A 315 -7.85 -5.02 1.30
N MET A 316 -7.47 -5.37 2.54
CA MET A 316 -7.15 -6.75 2.93
C MET A 316 -8.41 -7.51 3.36
N ASP A 317 -8.43 -8.83 3.06
CA ASP A 317 -9.50 -9.72 3.51
C ASP A 317 -9.54 -9.82 5.05
N ARG A 318 -10.75 -9.93 5.61
CA ARG A 318 -10.97 -10.02 7.07
C ARG A 318 -10.25 -11.20 7.73
N ASN A 319 -10.10 -12.32 7.04
CA ASN A 319 -9.41 -13.49 7.59
C ASN A 319 -7.91 -13.25 7.68
N VAL A 320 -7.34 -12.56 6.68
CA VAL A 320 -5.93 -12.14 6.71
C VAL A 320 -5.68 -11.19 7.87
N LEU A 321 -6.56 -10.20 8.08
CA LEU A 321 -6.47 -9.27 9.20
C LEU A 321 -6.56 -9.96 10.57
N ARG A 322 -7.38 -11.01 10.72
CA ARG A 322 -7.43 -11.82 11.95
C ARG A 322 -6.12 -12.54 12.23
N VAL A 323 -5.48 -13.09 11.20
CA VAL A 323 -4.18 -13.76 11.33
C VAL A 323 -3.08 -12.74 11.66
N SER A 324 -3.10 -11.58 11.03
CA SER A 324 -2.10 -10.54 11.24
C SER A 324 -2.08 -10.01 12.68
N GLN A 325 -3.21 -10.02 13.40
CA GLN A 325 -3.27 -9.62 14.80
C GLN A 325 -2.37 -10.46 15.75
N PHE A 326 -1.99 -11.67 15.33
CA PHE A 326 -1.00 -12.49 16.05
C PHE A 326 0.44 -12.11 15.76
N LEU A 327 0.68 -11.09 14.96
CA LEU A 327 2.01 -10.64 14.56
C LEU A 327 2.29 -9.23 15.11
N PRO A 328 3.51 -8.97 15.61
CA PRO A 328 3.82 -7.67 16.23
C PRO A 328 3.76 -6.49 15.26
N VAL A 329 4.04 -6.71 13.99
CA VAL A 329 4.04 -5.67 12.96
C VAL A 329 2.63 -5.10 12.75
N TYR A 330 1.56 -5.89 12.93
CA TYR A 330 0.18 -5.43 12.86
C TYR A 330 -0.07 -4.29 13.85
N TRP A 331 0.30 -4.48 15.11
CA TRP A 331 0.09 -3.50 16.18
C TRP A 331 0.91 -2.23 15.98
N TYR A 332 2.10 -2.38 15.38
CA TYR A 332 2.88 -1.22 14.99
C TYR A 332 2.20 -0.39 13.89
N VAL A 333 1.72 -1.03 12.82
CA VAL A 333 1.08 -0.35 11.70
C VAL A 333 -0.27 0.26 12.13
N GLU A 334 -1.02 -0.44 12.98
CA GLU A 334 -2.27 0.09 13.57
C GLU A 334 -1.98 1.32 14.45
N ALA A 335 -0.90 1.29 15.25
CA ALA A 335 -0.46 2.45 16.01
C ALA A 335 -0.09 3.63 15.09
N VAL A 336 0.65 3.40 14.00
CA VAL A 336 0.99 4.44 13.02
C VAL A 336 -0.28 5.07 12.44
N ARG A 337 -1.28 4.26 12.05
CA ARG A 337 -2.56 4.73 11.50
C ARG A 337 -3.33 5.58 12.51
N ARG A 338 -3.37 5.15 13.78
CA ARG A 338 -4.05 5.90 14.86
C ARG A 338 -3.33 7.19 15.21
N ILE A 339 -1.99 7.20 15.24
CA ILE A 339 -1.20 8.41 15.48
C ILE A 339 -1.45 9.43 14.36
N ASP A 340 -1.55 8.99 13.12
CA ASP A 340 -1.85 9.85 11.98
C ASP A 340 -3.25 10.45 12.10
N ALA A 341 -4.27 9.64 12.40
CA ALA A 341 -5.65 10.07 12.61
C ALA A 341 -5.84 11.03 13.81
N MET A 342 -4.93 11.05 14.79
CA MET A 342 -4.94 12.04 15.89
C MET A 342 -4.69 13.48 15.42
N ALA A 343 -4.10 13.66 14.24
CA ALA A 343 -3.88 14.99 13.67
C ALA A 343 -5.18 15.60 13.13
N GLU A 344 -6.19 14.79 12.79
CA GLU A 344 -7.46 15.22 12.20
C GLU A 344 -8.57 15.46 13.24
N ASP A 345 -8.65 14.57 14.22
CA ASP A 345 -9.64 14.65 15.29
C ASP A 345 -8.93 14.43 16.62
N SER A 346 -9.28 15.18 17.64
CA SER A 346 -8.73 15.11 19.00
C SER A 346 -9.00 13.74 19.67
N MET A 347 -8.71 12.65 18.97
CA MET A 347 -8.72 11.29 19.47
C MET A 347 -7.72 11.21 20.62
N SER A 348 -8.16 10.91 21.81
CA SER A 348 -7.32 10.92 23.00
C SER A 348 -6.14 9.95 22.83
N ALA A 349 -4.95 10.35 23.27
CA ALA A 349 -3.71 9.56 23.31
C ALA A 349 -3.90 8.15 23.90
N VAL A 350 -4.94 7.94 24.69
CA VAL A 350 -5.36 6.67 25.31
C VAL A 350 -5.59 5.56 24.28
N ASN A 351 -5.99 5.88 23.04
CA ASN A 351 -6.32 4.86 22.04
C ASN A 351 -5.10 4.18 21.39
N VAL A 352 -3.88 4.70 21.57
CA VAL A 352 -2.63 4.11 21.01
C VAL A 352 -1.88 3.26 22.04
N LEU A 353 -2.12 3.48 23.35
CA LEU A 353 -1.42 2.75 24.41
C LEU A 353 -1.60 1.22 24.36
N PRO A 354 -2.80 0.66 24.05
CA PRO A 354 -2.96 -0.78 23.89
C PRO A 354 -2.05 -1.36 22.80
N ASP A 355 -1.85 -0.65 21.70
CA ASP A 355 -1.01 -1.12 20.59
C ASP A 355 0.47 -1.19 21.00
N PHE A 356 0.94 -0.22 21.79
CA PHE A 356 2.27 -0.27 22.37
C PHE A 356 2.41 -1.43 23.37
N GLY A 357 1.38 -1.64 24.21
CA GLY A 357 1.34 -2.76 25.15
C GLY A 357 1.45 -4.12 24.44
N MET A 358 0.70 -4.31 23.36
CA MET A 358 0.77 -5.51 22.54
C MET A 358 2.15 -5.69 21.89
N GLN A 359 2.74 -4.65 21.36
CA GLN A 359 4.11 -4.71 20.80
C GLN A 359 5.13 -5.10 21.88
N ILE A 360 5.05 -4.52 23.08
CA ILE A 360 5.95 -4.84 24.21
C ILE A 360 5.80 -6.31 24.60
N LEU A 361 4.59 -6.87 24.59
CA LEU A 361 4.36 -8.29 24.86
C LEU A 361 5.15 -9.20 23.91
N PHE A 362 5.31 -8.80 22.65
CA PHE A 362 6.13 -9.54 21.67
C PHE A 362 7.64 -9.30 21.84
N ALA A 363 8.05 -8.27 22.55
CA ALA A 363 9.46 -7.96 22.78
C ALA A 363 10.06 -8.73 23.97
N VAL A 364 9.21 -9.24 24.88
CA VAL A 364 9.59 -9.99 26.10
C VAL A 364 9.58 -11.48 25.82
#